data_502cb7c05f80cf8d5a14df1994239620
#
_entry.id   502cb7c05f80cf8d5a14df1994239620
#
_cell.length_a   1.000
_cell.length_b   1.000
_cell.length_c   1.000
_cell.angle_alpha   90.00
_cell.angle_beta   90.00
_cell.angle_gamma   90.00
#
_symmetry.space_group_name_H-M   'P 1'
#
loop_
_entity.id
_entity.type
_entity.pdbx_description
1 polymer ?
#
loop_
_entity_poly.entity_id
_entity_poly.type
_entity_poly.pdbx_seq_one_letter_code
_entity_poly.pdbx_strand_id
1 'polypeptide(L)'
;EAARKQAVAAEAALGGASARVASLRAARDRAALDLSYTKVTAPRSGVVSRKTVEVGQFVQPGQALLQVVPLDEVWVVANLKETEIRDVTPGDKAEIEVDAYPGRVFHGTVESLSPATGARFSLLPPDNATGNFTKVVQRIPVRIRVDDAVDTKRPLRPGMSVQATVVTK
;
A
#
# COMPACT_ATOMS: atom_id res chain seq x y z
N GLU A 1 53.42 5.76 -44.11
CA GLU A 1 51.99 5.53 -44.43
C GLU A 1 51.49 4.15 -43.95
N ALA A 2 52.25 3.05 -44.16
CA ALA A 2 51.83 1.70 -43.74
C ALA A 2 51.60 1.57 -42.24
N ALA A 3 52.49 2.13 -41.39
CA ALA A 3 52.39 2.09 -39.95
C ALA A 3 51.11 2.84 -39.44
N ARG A 4 50.77 3.96 -40.11
CA ARG A 4 49.56 4.75 -39.76
C ARG A 4 48.27 3.99 -40.11
N LYS A 5 48.23 3.28 -41.23
CA LYS A 5 47.10 2.43 -41.61
C LYS A 5 46.95 1.27 -40.63
N GLN A 6 48.07 0.71 -40.17
CA GLN A 6 48.08 -0.40 -39.23
C GLN A 6 47.59 0.07 -37.83
N ALA A 7 47.96 1.26 -37.38
CA ALA A 7 47.46 1.85 -36.14
C ALA A 7 45.93 2.07 -36.18
N VAL A 8 45.41 2.65 -37.26
CA VAL A 8 43.95 2.86 -37.43
C VAL A 8 43.19 1.56 -37.47
N ALA A 9 43.74 0.52 -38.13
CA ALA A 9 43.13 -0.81 -38.15
C ALA A 9 43.10 -1.47 -36.74
N ALA A 10 44.17 -1.29 -35.95
CA ALA A 10 44.23 -1.74 -34.58
C ALA A 10 43.24 -1.03 -33.66
N GLU A 11 43.08 0.29 -33.79
CA GLU A 11 42.07 1.06 -33.07
C GLU A 11 40.65 0.62 -33.42
N ALA A 12 40.37 0.41 -34.70
CA ALA A 12 39.08 -0.11 -35.15
C ALA A 12 38.80 -1.52 -34.58
N ALA A 13 39.82 -2.38 -34.54
CA ALA A 13 39.69 -3.70 -33.92
C ALA A 13 39.44 -3.61 -32.41
N LEU A 14 40.13 -2.73 -31.69
CA LEU A 14 39.87 -2.47 -30.27
C LEU A 14 38.45 -1.93 -30.04
N GLY A 15 38.01 -1.00 -30.88
CA GLY A 15 36.62 -0.48 -30.84
C GLY A 15 35.59 -1.59 -31.05
N GLY A 16 35.81 -2.46 -32.02
CA GLY A 16 34.95 -3.63 -32.26
C GLY A 16 34.95 -4.63 -31.12
N ALA A 17 36.12 -4.90 -30.52
CA ALA A 17 36.23 -5.79 -29.37
C ALA A 17 35.52 -5.19 -28.13
N SER A 18 35.69 -3.91 -27.88
CA SER A 18 35.02 -3.24 -26.75
C SER A 18 33.51 -3.22 -26.92
N ALA A 19 32.99 -2.97 -28.11
CA ALA A 19 31.55 -3.04 -28.42
C ALA A 19 31.01 -4.44 -28.21
N ARG A 20 31.77 -5.46 -28.61
CA ARG A 20 31.38 -6.87 -28.38
C ARG A 20 31.33 -7.22 -26.89
N VAL A 21 32.29 -6.75 -26.09
CA VAL A 21 32.29 -6.92 -24.63
C VAL A 21 31.07 -6.24 -24.01
N ALA A 22 30.74 -5.01 -24.45
CA ALA A 22 29.56 -4.29 -23.98
C ALA A 22 28.26 -5.06 -24.31
N SER A 23 28.13 -5.57 -25.52
CA SER A 23 26.97 -6.39 -25.93
C SER A 23 26.84 -7.68 -25.12
N LEU A 24 27.94 -8.39 -24.89
CA LEU A 24 27.93 -9.61 -24.07
C LEU A 24 27.59 -9.33 -22.59
N ARG A 25 28.06 -8.20 -22.07
CA ARG A 25 27.67 -7.76 -20.70
C ARG A 25 26.18 -7.48 -20.63
N ALA A 26 25.62 -6.74 -21.57
CA ALA A 26 24.20 -6.47 -21.63
C ALA A 26 23.37 -7.76 -21.72
N ALA A 27 23.81 -8.74 -22.53
CA ALA A 27 23.16 -10.04 -22.63
C ALA A 27 23.21 -10.83 -21.30
N ARG A 28 24.37 -10.81 -20.62
CA ARG A 28 24.52 -11.41 -19.29
C ARG A 28 23.61 -10.76 -18.27
N ASP A 29 23.57 -9.42 -18.26
CA ASP A 29 22.76 -8.66 -17.28
C ASP A 29 21.26 -8.93 -17.50
N ARG A 30 20.85 -9.07 -18.75
CA ARG A 30 19.48 -9.47 -19.09
C ARG A 30 19.17 -10.86 -18.59
N ALA A 31 20.04 -11.83 -18.82
CA ALA A 31 19.86 -13.19 -18.32
C ALA A 31 19.84 -13.27 -16.78
N ALA A 32 20.69 -12.46 -16.12
CA ALA A 32 20.68 -12.34 -14.66
C ALA A 32 19.38 -11.75 -14.13
N LEU A 33 18.83 -10.75 -14.82
CA LEU A 33 17.52 -10.17 -14.48
C LEU A 33 16.40 -11.21 -14.64
N ASP A 34 16.38 -11.94 -15.76
CA ASP A 34 15.39 -12.97 -16.02
C ASP A 34 15.46 -14.08 -14.96
N LEU A 35 16.68 -14.47 -14.53
CA LEU A 35 16.88 -15.41 -13.42
C LEU A 35 16.34 -14.82 -12.09
N SER A 36 16.50 -13.53 -11.85
CA SER A 36 15.98 -12.91 -10.63
C SER A 36 14.46 -12.99 -10.52
N TYR A 37 13.76 -12.95 -11.65
CA TYR A 37 12.29 -13.07 -11.70
C TYR A 37 11.78 -14.47 -11.40
N THR A 38 12.64 -15.50 -11.41
CA THR A 38 12.24 -16.85 -10.99
C THR A 38 12.00 -16.98 -9.49
N LYS A 39 12.46 -16.00 -8.70
CA LYS A 39 12.23 -15.93 -7.25
C LYS A 39 11.36 -14.72 -6.92
N VAL A 40 10.11 -14.98 -6.58
CA VAL A 40 9.18 -13.92 -6.13
C VAL A 40 9.26 -13.83 -4.61
N THR A 41 9.72 -12.69 -4.12
CA THR A 41 9.85 -12.42 -2.67
C THR A 41 8.80 -11.41 -2.24
N ALA A 42 8.32 -11.56 -1.00
CA ALA A 42 7.43 -10.57 -0.42
C ALA A 42 8.19 -9.25 -0.15
N PRO A 43 7.65 -8.09 -0.57
CA PRO A 43 8.30 -6.80 -0.36
C PRO A 43 8.29 -6.35 1.12
N ARG A 44 7.39 -6.91 1.93
CA ARG A 44 7.20 -6.60 3.35
C ARG A 44 6.89 -7.87 4.13
N SER A 45 7.18 -7.83 5.43
CA SER A 45 6.71 -8.84 6.38
C SER A 45 5.19 -8.74 6.53
N GLY A 46 4.52 -9.88 6.74
CA GLY A 46 3.07 -9.91 6.91
C GLY A 46 2.53 -11.33 6.90
N VAL A 47 1.22 -11.45 6.96
CA VAL A 47 0.51 -12.73 6.90
C VAL A 47 -0.11 -12.90 5.52
N VAL A 48 0.07 -14.09 4.94
CA VAL A 48 -0.56 -14.43 3.66
C VAL A 48 -2.07 -14.56 3.86
N SER A 49 -2.83 -13.71 3.20
CA SER A 49 -4.29 -13.68 3.28
C SER A 49 -4.94 -14.55 2.21
N ARG A 50 -4.48 -14.41 0.98
CA ARG A 50 -5.03 -15.14 -0.16
C ARG A 50 -3.89 -15.68 -1.03
N LYS A 51 -3.90 -16.98 -1.28
CA LYS A 51 -3.05 -17.64 -2.26
C LYS A 51 -3.93 -18.01 -3.46
N THR A 52 -3.59 -17.54 -4.66
CA THR A 52 -4.37 -17.75 -5.89
C THR A 52 -3.66 -18.65 -6.89
N VAL A 53 -2.49 -19.19 -6.50
CA VAL A 53 -1.63 -19.98 -7.37
C VAL A 53 -1.32 -21.32 -6.70
N GLU A 54 -1.25 -22.39 -7.52
CA GLU A 54 -0.86 -23.72 -7.07
C GLU A 54 0.40 -24.20 -7.80
N VAL A 55 1.09 -25.17 -7.18
CA VAL A 55 2.30 -25.77 -7.77
C VAL A 55 1.94 -26.47 -9.09
N GLY A 56 2.71 -26.17 -10.12
CA GLY A 56 2.47 -26.68 -11.48
C GLY A 56 1.57 -25.79 -12.34
N GLN A 57 1.01 -24.72 -11.78
CA GLN A 57 0.20 -23.78 -12.53
C GLN A 57 1.09 -22.87 -13.39
N PHE A 58 0.67 -22.62 -14.62
CA PHE A 58 1.27 -21.60 -15.46
C PHE A 58 0.83 -20.21 -15.00
N VAL A 59 1.79 -19.31 -14.80
CA VAL A 59 1.55 -17.94 -14.38
C VAL A 59 2.00 -16.96 -15.45
N GLN A 60 1.27 -15.84 -15.58
CA GLN A 60 1.58 -14.80 -16.54
C GLN A 60 2.20 -13.57 -15.84
N PRO A 61 3.01 -12.77 -16.55
CA PRO A 61 3.48 -11.49 -16.03
C PRO A 61 2.32 -10.60 -15.59
N GLY A 62 2.41 -10.03 -14.37
CA GLY A 62 1.35 -9.20 -13.80
C GLY A 62 0.23 -9.95 -13.09
N GLN A 63 0.23 -11.28 -13.11
CA GLN A 63 -0.74 -12.07 -12.36
C GLN A 63 -0.46 -12.02 -10.85
N ALA A 64 -1.50 -11.73 -10.06
CA ALA A 64 -1.41 -11.78 -8.61
C ALA A 64 -1.28 -13.24 -8.14
N LEU A 65 -0.22 -13.56 -7.40
CA LEU A 65 0.07 -14.90 -6.89
C LEU A 65 -0.48 -15.09 -5.48
N LEU A 66 -0.26 -14.11 -4.61
CA LEU A 66 -0.71 -14.11 -3.23
C LEU A 66 -0.83 -12.67 -2.72
N GLN A 67 -1.57 -12.51 -1.65
CA GLN A 67 -1.73 -11.24 -0.96
C GLN A 67 -1.09 -11.32 0.41
N VAL A 68 -0.15 -10.42 0.70
CA VAL A 68 0.47 -10.28 2.01
C VAL A 68 -0.14 -9.08 2.72
N VAL A 69 -0.67 -9.31 3.91
CA VAL A 69 -1.27 -8.25 4.74
C VAL A 69 -0.31 -7.96 5.90
N PRO A 70 0.26 -6.76 5.98
CA PRO A 70 1.02 -6.34 7.15
C PRO A 70 0.07 -6.15 8.33
N LEU A 71 0.42 -6.66 9.50
CA LEU A 71 -0.36 -6.53 10.73
C LEU A 71 0.32 -5.59 11.74
N ASP A 72 1.48 -5.09 11.42
CA ASP A 72 2.29 -4.18 12.22
C ASP A 72 1.88 -2.71 12.06
N GLU A 73 1.20 -2.39 10.96
CA GLU A 73 0.74 -1.04 10.65
C GLU A 73 -0.78 -1.04 10.40
N VAL A 74 -1.56 -1.17 11.46
CA VAL A 74 -3.01 -1.05 11.36
C VAL A 74 -3.47 0.32 11.81
N TRP A 75 -4.49 0.84 11.13
CA TRP A 75 -5.14 2.09 11.49
C TRP A 75 -6.66 1.91 11.45
N VAL A 76 -7.35 2.79 12.15
CA VAL A 76 -8.80 2.86 12.16
C VAL A 76 -9.24 4.04 11.29
N VAL A 77 -10.28 3.83 10.49
CA VAL A 77 -10.98 4.90 9.78
C VAL A 77 -12.32 5.11 10.47
N ALA A 78 -12.41 6.16 11.28
CA ALA A 78 -13.64 6.55 11.95
C ALA A 78 -14.42 7.53 11.07
N ASN A 79 -15.68 7.22 10.76
CA ASN A 79 -16.54 8.09 9.96
C ASN A 79 -17.38 8.97 10.88
N LEU A 80 -16.81 10.09 11.33
CA LEU A 80 -17.48 11.05 12.23
C LEU A 80 -18.51 11.89 11.48
N LYS A 81 -19.59 12.30 12.17
CA LYS A 81 -20.55 13.23 11.60
C LYS A 81 -19.93 14.63 11.48
N GLU A 82 -20.31 15.36 10.44
CA GLU A 82 -19.87 16.75 10.22
C GLU A 82 -20.11 17.64 11.45
N THR A 83 -21.14 17.35 12.22
CA THR A 83 -21.47 18.09 13.46
C THR A 83 -20.55 17.79 14.63
N GLU A 84 -19.82 16.68 14.60
CA GLU A 84 -18.95 16.19 15.68
C GLU A 84 -17.48 16.50 15.43
N ILE A 85 -17.12 16.95 14.22
CA ILE A 85 -15.73 17.12 13.80
C ILE A 85 -15.12 18.46 14.20
N ARG A 86 -15.94 19.40 14.67
CA ARG A 86 -15.52 20.79 14.96
C ARG A 86 -14.26 20.87 15.81
N ASP A 87 -14.22 20.09 16.88
CA ASP A 87 -13.19 20.17 17.91
C ASP A 87 -12.13 19.06 17.77
N VAL A 88 -12.22 18.25 16.69
CA VAL A 88 -11.28 17.17 16.42
C VAL A 88 -10.08 17.69 15.64
N THR A 89 -8.90 17.51 16.22
CA THR A 89 -7.64 17.94 15.61
C THR A 89 -6.63 16.80 15.50
N PRO A 90 -5.71 16.82 14.51
CA PRO A 90 -4.60 15.87 14.49
C PRO A 90 -3.79 15.94 15.80
N GLY A 91 -3.55 14.79 16.40
CA GLY A 91 -2.89 14.66 17.70
C GLY A 91 -3.83 14.37 18.87
N ASP A 92 -5.15 14.50 18.69
CA ASP A 92 -6.11 14.12 19.73
C ASP A 92 -6.07 12.61 20.00
N LYS A 93 -6.36 12.26 21.25
CA LYS A 93 -6.39 10.86 21.68
C LYS A 93 -7.73 10.22 21.33
N ALA A 94 -7.69 8.94 21.02
CA ALA A 94 -8.87 8.16 20.72
C ALA A 94 -8.85 6.84 21.47
N GLU A 95 -10.02 6.44 21.96
CA GLU A 95 -10.28 5.12 22.51
C GLU A 95 -10.99 4.28 21.44
N ILE A 96 -10.51 3.06 21.25
CA ILE A 96 -10.95 2.15 20.19
C ILE A 96 -11.41 0.85 20.84
N GLU A 97 -12.68 0.57 20.74
CA GLU A 97 -13.28 -0.71 21.13
C GLU A 97 -13.48 -1.56 19.88
N VAL A 98 -13.02 -2.81 19.92
CA VAL A 98 -13.09 -3.73 18.80
C VAL A 98 -14.13 -4.81 19.12
N ASP A 99 -15.11 -4.98 18.25
CA ASP A 99 -16.21 -5.94 18.47
C ASP A 99 -15.70 -7.38 18.68
N ALA A 100 -14.59 -7.73 18.05
CA ALA A 100 -13.97 -9.05 18.20
C ALA A 100 -13.30 -9.27 19.57
N TYR A 101 -13.08 -8.20 20.36
CA TYR A 101 -12.38 -8.26 21.65
C TYR A 101 -13.14 -7.48 22.73
N PRO A 102 -14.33 -7.93 23.14
CA PRO A 102 -15.16 -7.23 24.09
C PRO A 102 -14.44 -7.01 25.42
N GLY A 103 -14.58 -5.79 25.97
CA GLY A 103 -13.95 -5.39 27.24
C GLY A 103 -12.48 -5.00 27.14
N ARG A 104 -11.92 -4.89 25.92
CA ARG A 104 -10.57 -4.37 25.67
C ARG A 104 -10.65 -3.05 24.92
N VAL A 105 -10.10 -2.02 25.51
CA VAL A 105 -9.94 -0.70 24.89
C VAL A 105 -8.52 -0.58 24.35
N PHE A 106 -8.41 -0.20 23.11
CA PHE A 106 -7.14 0.16 22.47
C PHE A 106 -7.05 1.68 22.40
N HIS A 107 -5.82 2.20 22.50
CA HIS A 107 -5.57 3.62 22.41
C HIS A 107 -5.01 3.98 21.03
N GLY A 108 -5.40 5.14 20.56
CA GLY A 108 -4.92 5.66 19.29
C GLY A 108 -4.76 7.15 19.31
N THR A 109 -4.16 7.67 18.26
CA THR A 109 -3.98 9.10 18.04
C THR A 109 -4.52 9.46 16.67
N VAL A 110 -5.31 10.54 16.60
CA VAL A 110 -5.80 11.09 15.33
C VAL A 110 -4.61 11.52 14.49
N GLU A 111 -4.43 10.89 13.33
CA GLU A 111 -3.34 11.17 12.41
C GLU A 111 -3.74 12.26 11.40
N SER A 112 -4.92 12.12 10.81
CA SER A 112 -5.40 13.06 9.81
C SER A 112 -6.92 13.01 9.66
N LEU A 113 -7.46 14.14 9.21
CA LEU A 113 -8.85 14.26 8.80
C LEU A 113 -8.92 14.35 7.27
N SER A 114 -9.90 13.67 6.67
CA SER A 114 -10.12 13.76 5.24
C SER A 114 -10.54 15.19 4.84
N PRO A 115 -9.97 15.77 3.78
CA PRO A 115 -10.35 17.08 3.29
C PRO A 115 -11.75 17.11 2.63
N ALA A 116 -12.39 15.96 2.46
CA ALA A 116 -13.70 15.85 1.85
C ALA A 116 -14.55 14.78 2.52
N THR A 117 -15.86 14.90 2.38
CA THR A 117 -16.83 13.93 2.91
C THR A 117 -16.79 12.63 2.13
N GLY A 118 -17.14 11.50 2.77
CA GLY A 118 -17.18 10.19 2.12
C GLY A 118 -18.08 10.14 0.88
N ALA A 119 -19.14 10.94 0.83
CA ALA A 119 -20.04 11.02 -0.31
C ALA A 119 -19.36 11.53 -1.59
N ARG A 120 -18.33 12.37 -1.48
CA ARG A 120 -17.57 12.90 -2.64
C ARG A 120 -16.64 11.86 -3.27
N PHE A 121 -16.26 10.83 -2.52
CA PHE A 121 -15.43 9.73 -3.00
C PHE A 121 -16.23 8.49 -3.40
N SER A 122 -17.58 8.55 -3.29
CA SER A 122 -18.43 7.46 -3.74
C SER A 122 -18.52 7.43 -5.27
N LEU A 123 -18.46 6.23 -5.83
CA LEU A 123 -18.68 6.00 -7.28
C LEU A 123 -20.07 6.43 -7.74
N LEU A 124 -21.06 6.43 -6.85
CA LEU A 124 -22.42 6.88 -7.05
C LEU A 124 -22.74 7.92 -5.97
N PRO A 125 -22.45 9.21 -6.20
CA PRO A 125 -22.87 10.25 -5.27
C PRO A 125 -24.40 10.23 -5.14
N PRO A 126 -24.95 10.46 -3.94
CA PRO A 126 -26.40 10.60 -3.79
C PRO A 126 -26.86 11.82 -4.59
N ASP A 127 -27.51 11.58 -5.73
CA ASP A 127 -28.12 12.61 -6.55
C ASP A 127 -29.62 12.70 -6.25
N ASN A 128 -30.06 13.87 -5.84
CA ASN A 128 -31.48 14.16 -5.60
C ASN A 128 -32.16 14.56 -6.91
N ALA A 129 -32.33 13.58 -7.82
CA ALA A 129 -32.98 13.78 -9.12
C ALA A 129 -34.44 14.25 -9.02
N THR A 130 -35.06 14.23 -7.83
CA THR A 130 -36.48 14.55 -7.61
C THR A 130 -36.74 15.99 -7.14
N GLY A 131 -35.73 16.86 -7.10
CA GLY A 131 -35.90 18.28 -6.80
C GLY A 131 -36.16 18.65 -5.32
N ASN A 132 -36.33 17.70 -4.42
CA ASN A 132 -36.43 17.95 -2.98
C ASN A 132 -35.06 17.84 -2.32
N PHE A 133 -34.50 18.98 -1.92
CA PHE A 133 -33.25 19.04 -1.17
C PHE A 133 -33.49 18.66 0.28
N THR A 134 -33.13 17.42 0.67
CA THR A 134 -33.07 17.01 2.07
C THR A 134 -31.64 17.16 2.55
N LYS A 135 -31.43 17.96 3.60
CA LYS A 135 -30.12 18.11 4.27
C LYS A 135 -29.79 16.80 4.98
N VAL A 136 -28.90 16.00 4.41
CA VAL A 136 -28.38 14.77 5.04
C VAL A 136 -27.03 15.10 5.68
N VAL A 137 -26.89 14.78 6.98
CA VAL A 137 -25.62 14.96 7.71
C VAL A 137 -24.53 14.10 7.04
N GLN A 138 -23.48 14.77 6.62
CA GLN A 138 -22.36 14.11 5.95
C GLN A 138 -21.42 13.48 6.98
N ARG A 139 -20.65 12.48 6.55
CA ARG A 139 -19.62 11.84 7.36
C ARG A 139 -18.25 12.15 6.79
N ILE A 140 -17.31 12.46 7.67
CA ILE A 140 -15.93 12.79 7.32
C ILE A 140 -15.03 11.67 7.86
N PRO A 141 -14.27 10.99 7.00
CA PRO A 141 -13.32 9.98 7.44
C PRO A 141 -12.17 10.61 8.22
N VAL A 142 -11.93 10.08 9.41
CA VAL A 142 -10.80 10.44 10.28
C VAL A 142 -9.90 9.22 10.42
N ARG A 143 -8.63 9.38 10.12
CA ARG A 143 -7.64 8.34 10.28
C ARG A 143 -7.04 8.39 11.67
N ILE A 144 -7.12 7.29 12.38
CA ILE A 144 -6.61 7.11 13.74
C ILE A 144 -5.54 6.02 13.70
N ARG A 145 -4.33 6.36 14.08
CA ARG A 145 -3.25 5.39 14.26
C ARG A 145 -3.44 4.70 15.60
N VAL A 146 -3.31 3.39 15.61
CA VAL A 146 -3.31 2.60 16.85
C VAL A 146 -1.93 2.71 17.50
N ASP A 147 -1.89 3.16 18.74
CA ASP A 147 -0.65 3.38 19.50
C ASP A 147 -0.26 2.14 20.33
N ASP A 148 -1.22 1.28 20.64
CA ASP A 148 -0.97 0.07 21.41
C ASP A 148 -0.12 -0.93 20.61
N ALA A 149 0.77 -1.62 21.32
CA ALA A 149 1.60 -2.65 20.73
C ALA A 149 0.76 -3.78 20.12
N VAL A 150 1.20 -4.25 18.95
CA VAL A 150 0.56 -5.38 18.28
C VAL A 150 0.66 -6.62 19.17
N ASP A 151 -0.49 -7.08 19.66
CA ASP A 151 -0.59 -8.33 20.41
C ASP A 151 -0.58 -9.50 19.43
N THR A 152 0.48 -10.29 19.43
CA THR A 152 0.63 -11.46 18.54
C THR A 152 -0.45 -12.53 18.79
N LYS A 153 -1.04 -12.59 19.99
CA LYS A 153 -2.12 -13.54 20.32
C LYS A 153 -3.49 -13.02 19.87
N ARG A 154 -3.67 -11.70 19.79
CA ARG A 154 -4.92 -11.03 19.42
C ARG A 154 -4.66 -9.88 18.44
N PRO A 155 -4.19 -10.19 17.23
CA PRO A 155 -3.83 -9.16 16.27
C PRO A 155 -5.07 -8.44 15.76
N LEU A 156 -4.98 -7.13 15.64
CA LEU A 156 -5.97 -6.36 14.90
C LEU A 156 -5.83 -6.67 13.41
N ARG A 157 -6.95 -6.96 12.77
CA ARG A 157 -6.98 -7.34 11.36
C ARG A 157 -7.76 -6.31 10.55
N PRO A 158 -7.28 -5.95 9.36
CA PRO A 158 -8.07 -5.11 8.45
C PRO A 158 -9.47 -5.71 8.20
N GLY A 159 -10.49 -4.85 8.23
CA GLY A 159 -11.89 -5.25 8.05
C GLY A 159 -12.64 -5.60 9.34
N MET A 160 -12.01 -5.51 10.51
CA MET A 160 -12.73 -5.61 11.79
C MET A 160 -13.61 -4.37 12.01
N SER A 161 -14.78 -4.58 12.60
CA SER A 161 -15.65 -3.50 13.07
C SER A 161 -15.14 -2.97 14.39
N VAL A 162 -15.12 -1.65 14.49
CA VAL A 162 -14.63 -0.95 15.68
C VAL A 162 -15.52 0.25 15.99
N GLN A 163 -15.63 0.59 17.25
CA GLN A 163 -16.17 1.86 17.73
C GLN A 163 -15.00 2.72 18.22
N ALA A 164 -14.88 3.91 17.68
CA ALA A 164 -13.84 4.86 18.07
C ALA A 164 -14.45 6.10 18.71
N THR A 165 -13.97 6.45 19.89
CA THR A 165 -14.35 7.66 20.63
C THR A 165 -13.15 8.57 20.69
N VAL A 166 -13.24 9.76 20.08
CA VAL A 166 -12.18 10.77 20.11
C VAL A 166 -12.37 11.65 21.33
N VAL A 167 -11.31 11.78 22.13
CA VAL A 167 -11.28 12.65 23.31
C VAL A 167 -10.72 14.00 22.86
N THR A 168 -11.60 14.99 22.73
CA THR A 168 -11.21 16.37 22.43
C THR A 168 -10.86 17.10 23.72
N LYS A 169 -9.95 18.07 23.62
CA LYS A 169 -9.52 18.91 24.75
C LYS A 169 -10.56 19.96 25.11
#